data_7e3641a14107aea0471f2b11b4b0a836
#
_entry.id   7e3641a14107aea0471f2b11b4b0a836
#
_cell.length_a   1.000
_cell.length_b   1.000
_cell.length_c   1.000
_cell.angle_alpha   90.00
_cell.angle_beta   90.00
_cell.angle_gamma   90.00
#
_symmetry.space_group_name_H-M   'P 1'
#
loop_
_entity.id
_entity.type
_entity.pdbx_description
1 polymer ?
#
loop_
_entity_poly.entity_id
_entity_poly.type
_entity_poly.pdbx_seq_one_letter_code
_entity_poly.pdbx_strand_id
1 'polypeptide(L)'
;MITGYYKLQPIKMLNIDGHDFLFSDILRIFDNFTSYNGKMHAFMDEFDDDVMNDVRILSQEGYFTYKAVGLMYTEVTLTVKGEKMYNDIMSGHYTCKPVEEAVY
;
A
#
# COMPACT_ATOMS: atom_id res chain seq x y z
N MET A 1 -4.10 -33.52 -10.48
CA MET A 1 -4.31 -32.87 -10.40
C MET A 1 -4.27 -32.06 -9.63
N ILE A 2 -4.28 -31.57 -9.25
CA ILE A 2 -4.27 -30.91 -8.42
C ILE A 2 -3.97 -29.75 -8.47
N THR A 3 -4.07 -29.42 -9.07
CA THR A 3 -3.76 -28.27 -9.38
C THR A 3 -4.41 -27.28 -8.70
N GLY A 4 -5.34 -27.37 -8.12
CA GLY A 4 -6.04 -26.30 -7.57
C GLY A 4 -5.62 -25.84 -6.23
N TYR A 5 -4.70 -26.49 -5.58
CA TYR A 5 -4.50 -26.13 -4.23
C TYR A 5 -3.85 -24.79 -4.03
N TYR A 6 -3.16 -24.24 -5.00
CA TYR A 6 -2.67 -22.91 -4.76
C TYR A 6 -3.75 -21.89 -4.80
N LYS A 7 -4.93 -22.25 -5.24
CA LYS A 7 -6.00 -21.33 -5.13
C LYS A 7 -6.49 -21.18 -3.72
N LEU A 8 -6.05 -22.02 -2.85
CA LEU A 8 -6.49 -21.95 -1.47
C LEU A 8 -5.82 -20.81 -0.72
N GLN A 9 -4.87 -20.13 -1.33
CA GLN A 9 -4.30 -18.98 -0.67
C GLN A 9 -5.19 -17.80 -0.92
N PRO A 10 -5.88 -17.31 0.07
CA PRO A 10 -6.79 -16.20 -0.17
C PRO A 10 -6.02 -14.92 -0.44
N ILE A 11 -6.55 -14.12 -1.34
CA ILE A 11 -6.06 -12.79 -1.54
C ILE A 11 -6.56 -11.97 -0.38
N LYS A 12 -5.68 -11.23 0.27
CA LYS A 12 -6.08 -10.40 1.41
C LYS A 12 -6.33 -8.98 0.96
N MET A 13 -7.43 -8.43 1.41
CA MET A 13 -7.78 -7.05 1.15
C MET A 13 -7.73 -6.26 2.44
N LEU A 14 -7.23 -5.06 2.36
CA LEU A 14 -7.16 -4.14 3.49
C LEU A 14 -8.08 -2.98 3.19
N ASN A 15 -9.03 -2.71 4.07
CA ASN A 15 -9.92 -1.57 3.91
C ASN A 15 -9.37 -0.39 4.68
N ILE A 16 -9.19 0.73 3.99
CA ILE A 16 -8.73 1.98 4.60
C ILE A 16 -9.72 3.05 4.18
N ASP A 17 -10.44 3.59 5.14
CA ASP A 17 -11.40 4.69 4.93
C ASP A 17 -12.42 4.38 3.82
N GLY A 18 -12.88 3.15 3.75
CA GLY A 18 -13.88 2.76 2.76
C GLY A 18 -13.31 2.31 1.42
N HIS A 19 -12.01 2.38 1.23
CA HIS A 19 -11.37 1.91 0.01
C HIS A 19 -10.71 0.55 0.27
N ASP A 20 -10.90 -0.38 -0.63
CA ASP A 20 -10.29 -1.69 -0.53
C ASP A 20 -9.00 -1.73 -1.34
N PHE A 21 -7.93 -2.17 -0.72
CA PHE A 21 -6.63 -2.29 -1.35
C PHE A 21 -6.15 -3.72 -1.23
N LEU A 22 -5.38 -4.18 -2.21
CA LEU A 22 -4.66 -5.44 -2.04
C LEU A 22 -3.60 -5.24 -0.97
N PHE A 23 -3.61 -6.10 0.02
CA PHE A 23 -2.65 -6.00 1.11
C PHE A 23 -1.21 -6.07 0.62
N SER A 24 -0.95 -6.91 -0.38
CA SER A 24 0.38 -7.03 -0.95
C SER A 24 0.84 -5.73 -1.61
N ASP A 25 -0.06 -4.97 -2.21
CA ASP A 25 0.30 -3.70 -2.82
C ASP A 25 0.64 -2.65 -1.75
N ILE A 26 -0.12 -2.64 -0.67
CA ILE A 26 0.16 -1.73 0.45
C ILE A 26 1.53 -2.05 1.06
N LEU A 27 1.84 -3.33 1.24
CA LEU A 27 3.15 -3.72 1.75
C LEU A 27 4.27 -3.31 0.80
N ARG A 28 4.05 -3.43 -0.51
CA ARG A 28 5.04 -2.97 -1.49
C ARG A 28 5.30 -1.49 -1.35
N ILE A 29 4.26 -0.70 -1.16
CA ILE A 29 4.43 0.73 -0.97
C ILE A 29 5.25 0.99 0.29
N PHE A 30 4.87 0.37 1.39
CA PHE A 30 5.53 0.63 2.68
C PHE A 30 6.95 0.09 2.74
N ASP A 31 7.26 -0.99 2.03
CA ASP A 31 8.61 -1.51 2.01
C ASP A 31 9.61 -0.55 1.38
N ASN A 32 9.15 0.39 0.59
CA ASN A 32 10.02 1.38 -0.02
C ASN A 32 10.29 2.59 0.87
N PHE A 33 9.61 2.69 2.00
CA PHE A 33 9.78 3.84 2.87
C PHE A 33 11.05 3.72 3.71
N THR A 34 11.78 4.80 3.80
CA THR A 34 12.95 4.90 4.65
C THR A 34 12.87 6.19 5.45
N SER A 35 13.54 6.21 6.59
CA SER A 35 13.58 7.40 7.42
C SER A 35 14.75 8.28 7.03
N TYR A 36 14.48 9.54 6.81
CA TYR A 36 15.53 10.52 6.49
C TYR A 36 15.13 11.84 7.11
N ASN A 37 16.00 12.40 7.90
CA ASN A 37 15.77 13.68 8.61
C ASN A 37 14.46 13.66 9.41
N GLY A 38 14.17 12.54 10.05
CA GLY A 38 12.98 12.42 10.88
C GLY A 38 11.68 12.23 10.14
N LYS A 39 11.73 12.04 8.82
CA LYS A 39 10.54 11.81 8.02
C LYS A 39 10.63 10.49 7.30
N MET A 40 9.50 9.82 7.17
CA MET A 40 9.40 8.61 6.39
C MET A 40 9.01 8.97 4.97
N HIS A 41 9.83 8.60 4.02
CA HIS A 41 9.58 8.89 2.62
C HIS A 41 10.02 7.72 1.73
N ALA A 42 9.54 7.70 0.52
CA ALA A 42 9.89 6.70 -0.48
C ALA A 42 9.91 7.35 -1.85
N PHE A 43 10.72 6.79 -2.74
CA PHE A 43 10.71 7.20 -4.14
C PHE A 43 10.09 6.07 -4.94
N MET A 44 9.06 6.36 -5.70
CA MET A 44 8.31 5.36 -6.43
C MET A 44 8.33 5.63 -7.91
N ASP A 45 8.37 4.54 -8.68
CA ASP A 45 8.36 4.61 -10.12
C ASP A 45 6.97 5.02 -10.58
N GLU A 46 6.88 6.12 -11.32
CA GLU A 46 5.60 6.61 -11.81
C GLU A 46 4.95 5.69 -12.82
N PHE A 47 5.69 4.75 -13.38
CA PHE A 47 5.13 3.82 -14.34
C PHE A 47 4.52 2.58 -13.70
N ASP A 48 4.61 2.43 -12.39
CA ASP A 48 3.91 1.36 -11.70
C ASP A 48 2.49 1.84 -11.39
N ASP A 49 1.59 1.66 -12.33
CA ASP A 49 0.24 2.22 -12.24
C ASP A 49 -0.55 1.70 -11.04
N ASP A 50 -0.37 0.46 -10.68
CA ASP A 50 -1.12 -0.10 -9.54
C ASP A 50 -0.70 0.58 -8.25
N VAL A 51 0.59 0.69 -8.03
CA VAL A 51 1.12 1.34 -6.83
C VAL A 51 0.75 2.82 -6.83
N MET A 52 0.91 3.49 -7.96
CA MET A 52 0.63 4.92 -8.02
C MET A 52 -0.84 5.23 -7.86
N ASN A 53 -1.72 4.36 -8.31
CA ASN A 53 -3.15 4.55 -8.09
C ASN A 53 -3.48 4.50 -6.59
N ASP A 54 -2.90 3.56 -5.88
CA ASP A 54 -3.09 3.44 -4.43
C ASP A 54 -2.51 4.66 -3.71
N VAL A 55 -1.34 5.13 -4.14
CA VAL A 55 -0.72 6.32 -3.57
C VAL A 55 -1.63 7.53 -3.76
N ARG A 56 -2.24 7.68 -4.93
CA ARG A 56 -3.15 8.80 -5.18
C ARG A 56 -4.36 8.75 -4.27
N ILE A 57 -4.97 7.58 -4.12
CA ILE A 57 -6.13 7.42 -3.24
C ILE A 57 -5.75 7.75 -1.80
N LEU A 58 -4.66 7.19 -1.32
CA LEU A 58 -4.23 7.41 0.06
C LEU A 58 -3.81 8.86 0.29
N SER A 59 -3.30 9.53 -0.73
CA SER A 59 -2.98 10.94 -0.64
C SER A 59 -4.25 11.79 -0.54
N GLN A 60 -5.28 11.43 -1.27
CA GLN A 60 -6.57 12.12 -1.18
C GLN A 60 -7.18 11.96 0.20
N GLU A 61 -6.94 10.84 0.85
CA GLU A 61 -7.45 10.58 2.20
C GLU A 61 -6.55 11.17 3.29
N GLY A 62 -5.46 11.81 2.91
CA GLY A 62 -4.61 12.51 3.87
C GLY A 62 -3.49 11.69 4.49
N TYR A 63 -3.24 10.50 3.99
CA TYR A 63 -2.17 9.65 4.54
C TYR A 63 -0.80 9.97 3.96
N PHE A 64 -0.76 10.42 2.71
CA PHE A 64 0.49 10.72 2.02
C PHE A 64 0.43 12.12 1.43
N THR A 65 1.62 12.70 1.22
CA THR A 65 1.78 13.77 0.24
C THR A 65 2.76 13.26 -0.79
N TYR A 66 2.65 13.70 -2.03
CA TYR A 66 3.58 13.25 -3.05
C TYR A 66 3.87 14.35 -4.05
N LYS A 67 5.03 14.29 -4.64
CA LYS A 67 5.43 15.24 -5.69
C LYS A 67 6.36 14.54 -6.67
N ALA A 68 6.32 14.96 -7.91
CA ALA A 68 7.21 14.42 -8.92
C ALA A 68 8.64 14.91 -8.66
N VAL A 69 9.60 14.01 -8.80
CA VAL A 69 11.01 14.34 -8.71
C VAL A 69 11.70 13.73 -9.91
N GLY A 70 12.22 14.57 -10.79
CA GLY A 70 12.79 14.10 -12.04
C GLY A 70 11.70 13.65 -13.00
N LEU A 71 12.06 12.76 -13.92
CA LEU A 71 11.15 12.35 -14.98
C LEU A 71 10.41 11.06 -14.70
N MET A 72 10.90 10.25 -13.79
CA MET A 72 10.41 8.89 -13.62
C MET A 72 9.98 8.54 -12.22
N TYR A 73 10.22 9.39 -11.26
CA TYR A 73 9.97 9.06 -9.86
C TYR A 73 9.09 10.07 -9.18
N THR A 74 8.33 9.57 -8.24
CA THR A 74 7.51 10.41 -7.35
C THR A 74 8.02 10.18 -5.94
N GLU A 75 8.27 11.26 -5.23
CA GLU A 75 8.60 11.18 -3.82
C GLU A 75 7.30 11.20 -3.02
N VAL A 76 7.10 10.21 -2.18
CA VAL A 76 5.94 10.06 -1.32
C VAL A 76 6.40 10.25 0.12
N THR A 77 5.70 11.07 0.87
CA THR A 77 6.03 11.34 2.27
C THR A 77 4.81 11.04 3.12
N LEU A 78 5.03 10.43 4.29
CA LEU A 78 3.93 10.17 5.20
C LEU A 78 3.54 11.45 5.94
N THR A 79 2.23 11.69 6.04
CA THR A 79 1.70 12.69 6.95
C THR A 79 1.67 12.08 8.36
N VAL A 80 1.28 12.85 9.36
CA VAL A 80 1.10 12.32 10.71
C VAL A 80 0.09 11.18 10.70
N LYS A 81 -1.00 11.35 9.96
CA LYS A 81 -2.01 10.31 9.81
C LYS A 81 -1.44 9.09 9.12
N GLY A 82 -0.64 9.30 8.09
CA GLY A 82 0.01 8.21 7.37
C GLY A 82 1.04 7.47 8.20
N GLU A 83 1.75 8.18 9.04
CA GLU A 83 2.74 7.55 9.92
C GLU A 83 2.08 6.63 10.92
N LYS A 84 0.93 7.03 11.46
CA LYS A 84 0.18 6.18 12.36
C LYS A 84 -0.30 4.92 11.64
N MET A 85 -0.82 5.07 10.43
CA MET A 85 -1.26 3.93 9.63
C MET A 85 -0.09 3.00 9.31
N TYR A 86 1.06 3.55 8.93
CA TYR A 86 2.25 2.78 8.65
C TYR A 86 2.65 1.95 9.87
N ASN A 87 2.70 2.58 11.03
CA ASN A 87 3.07 1.88 12.27
C ASN A 87 2.06 0.79 12.62
N ASP A 88 0.77 1.07 12.46
CA ASP A 88 -0.26 0.08 12.75
C ASP A 88 -0.14 -1.14 11.83
N ILE A 89 0.07 -0.92 10.54
CA ILE A 89 0.17 -2.01 9.59
C ILE A 89 1.46 -2.79 9.79
N MET A 90 2.58 -2.12 9.95
CA MET A 90 3.86 -2.79 10.09
C MET A 90 4.00 -3.54 11.42
N SER A 91 3.22 -3.17 12.43
CA SER A 91 3.20 -3.92 13.68
C SER A 91 2.07 -4.95 13.76
N GLY A 92 1.33 -5.12 12.69
CA GLY A 92 0.27 -6.15 12.64
C GLY A 92 -1.07 -5.72 13.21
N HIS A 93 -1.24 -4.43 13.53
CA HIS A 93 -2.49 -3.94 14.08
C HIS A 93 -3.42 -3.49 12.96
N TYR A 94 -3.94 -4.45 12.21
CA TYR A 94 -4.84 -4.17 11.11
C TYR A 94 -5.80 -5.35 10.93
N THR A 95 -6.88 -5.10 10.20
CA THR A 95 -7.83 -6.15 9.85
C THR A 95 -7.82 -6.34 8.35
N CYS A 96 -7.50 -7.54 7.91
CA CYS A 96 -7.58 -7.89 6.51
C CYS A 96 -8.84 -8.68 6.25
N LYS A 97 -9.41 -8.45 5.05
CA LYS A 97 -10.59 -9.12 4.63
C LYS A 97 -10.20 -10.10 3.57
N PRO A 98 -10.33 -11.40 3.77
CA PRO A 98 -10.03 -12.36 2.73
C PRO A 98 -11.05 -12.27 1.60
N VAL A 99 -10.54 -12.43 0.37
CA VAL A 99 -11.42 -12.47 -0.78
C VAL A 99 -11.64 -13.90 -1.10
N GLU A 100 -12.92 -14.36 -1.03
CA GLU A 100 -13.11 -15.64 -1.28
C GLU A 100 -13.57 -15.96 -2.49
N GLU A 101 -13.62 -15.57 -3.35
CA GLU A 101 -14.01 -15.96 -4.50
C GLU A 101 -13.50 -16.86 -5.09
N ALA A 102 -13.10 -17.10 -5.10
CA ALA A 102 -12.57 -17.97 -5.58
C ALA A 102 -12.96 -18.72 -6.35
N VAL A 103 -13.21 -18.82 -6.60
CA VAL A 103 -13.58 -19.49 -7.15
C VAL A 103 -13.40 -20.14 -8.09
N TYR A 104 -13.39 -20.54 -8.40
CA TYR A 104 -13.34 -21.26 -9.39
C TYR A 104 -13.51 -22.19 -9.45
#